data_c14fa91557a9761366369416d6963415
#
_entry.id   c14fa91557a9761366369416d6963415
#
_cell.length_a   1.000
_cell.length_b   1.000
_cell.length_c   1.000
_cell.angle_alpha   90.00
_cell.angle_beta   90.00
_cell.angle_gamma   90.00
#
_symmetry.space_group_name_H-M   'P 1'
#
loop_
_entity.id
_entity.type
_entity.pdbx_description
1 polymer ?
#
loop_
_entity_poly.entity_id
_entity_poly.type
_entity_poly.pdbx_seq_one_letter_code
_entity_poly.pdbx_strand_id
1 'polypeptide(L)'
;FGMTALFPAASRAAFAGGRMFARRSVVGARAVAPVATLKGFHDVARARVHLETRARPCAARVAGSSRKQCLATAAVRAPEVSVADTPVLSWRAAVDFKKLKEDPVAAQTNADNRAAVCDINKVVQLYDAFQTLNREVDELRELRNQNSSAMKGKLEPDKRAALIQEGKDLKEKLSAIEGTLQALEYEMQTEGQKVPNDTHPAVPIGGEELAVLRKEVGAQRNFSFEAASHVDIGERLGMFDFETGGKVCGSRFVYLTGAGAMLELALINWAMAKVVSKGFKPMVVPDLVRQQTMEKCGFQPRAENTQVYNIEGTDLCLAGTAEILLGGVYMDEVVAEKDLPIKMAAFSHCFRTEAGAAGSATRGLYRLHQFSKVEMFVIATPEQSDALHDELTEIEQEMYTELGFHFKVLDMSSQDLGAPAYRKFDIEAWMPALGRYGEISSASNCTDYQARRLNIKFRPEAVDGKKQPLKHVHTLNATACAVPRMIITILENFQNEDGSVDVPAPLQPFMGGVTKLTPEVVDAKKEGK
;
A
#
# COMPACT_ATOMS: atom_id res chain seq x y z
N PHE A 1 -46.18 11.99 26.22
CA PHE A 1 -45.64 11.75 27.57
C PHE A 1 -44.24 12.36 27.58
N GLY A 2 -44.14 13.53 28.25
CA GLY A 2 -42.91 14.26 28.45
C GLY A 2 -42.13 13.70 29.65
N MET A 3 -40.82 13.92 29.57
CA MET A 3 -39.97 13.99 30.75
C MET A 3 -38.78 14.94 30.50
N THR A 4 -38.87 16.06 31.14
CA THR A 4 -37.84 17.05 31.46
C THR A 4 -36.91 16.50 32.55
N ALA A 5 -35.60 16.68 32.40
CA ALA A 5 -34.64 16.64 33.49
C ALA A 5 -33.39 17.45 33.10
N LEU A 6 -33.24 18.68 33.55
CA LEU A 6 -32.48 19.19 34.67
C LEU A 6 -30.96 18.96 34.61
N PHE A 7 -30.24 20.05 34.25
CA PHE A 7 -28.83 20.29 34.55
C PHE A 7 -28.68 20.87 35.95
N PRO A 8 -27.63 20.53 36.71
CA PRO A 8 -27.17 21.40 37.80
C PRO A 8 -25.88 22.13 37.39
N ALA A 9 -25.91 23.43 37.68
CA ALA A 9 -24.75 24.31 37.68
C ALA A 9 -24.02 24.20 39.02
N ALA A 10 -22.72 24.19 39.02
CA ALA A 10 -21.81 24.58 40.11
C ALA A 10 -20.41 24.72 39.51
N SER A 11 -19.54 25.56 39.84
CA SER A 11 -19.37 26.69 40.77
C SER A 11 -17.95 27.23 40.46
N ARG A 12 -17.82 28.53 40.44
CA ARG A 12 -16.53 29.26 40.32
C ARG A 12 -15.71 29.04 41.60
N ALA A 13 -14.41 28.77 41.43
CA ALA A 13 -13.41 29.08 42.43
C ALA A 13 -12.20 29.76 41.76
N ALA A 14 -12.00 31.03 42.12
CA ALA A 14 -10.84 31.82 41.84
C ALA A 14 -9.72 31.48 42.82
N PHE A 15 -8.48 31.37 42.32
CA PHE A 15 -7.29 31.57 43.16
C PHE A 15 -6.28 32.43 42.42
N ALA A 16 -5.97 33.56 43.06
CA ALA A 16 -4.93 34.53 42.69
C ALA A 16 -3.61 34.19 43.38
N GLY A 17 -2.52 34.68 42.79
CA GLY A 17 -1.22 34.85 43.48
C GLY A 17 -0.06 34.10 42.88
N GLY A 18 0.74 34.65 42.01
CA GLY A 18 1.89 35.51 42.28
C GLY A 18 3.20 34.74 42.39
N ARG A 19 4.12 34.94 41.46
CA ARG A 19 5.45 35.51 41.66
C ARG A 19 6.35 35.29 40.41
N MET A 20 6.85 36.39 39.89
CA MET A 20 7.98 36.52 38.99
C MET A 20 9.26 35.86 39.54
N PHE A 21 9.99 35.17 38.66
CA PHE A 21 11.44 35.10 38.75
C PHE A 21 12.06 35.21 37.36
N ALA A 22 12.68 36.34 37.13
CA ALA A 22 13.54 36.59 35.99
C ALA A 22 14.92 35.94 36.25
N ARG A 23 15.43 35.18 35.27
CA ARG A 23 16.83 34.87 35.17
C ARG A 23 17.35 35.14 33.75
N ARG A 24 18.33 35.99 33.69
CA ARG A 24 19.11 36.43 32.55
C ARG A 24 19.80 35.25 31.85
N SER A 25 19.69 35.18 30.54
CA SER A 25 20.53 34.35 29.69
C SER A 25 21.73 35.15 29.17
N VAL A 26 22.89 34.54 29.27
CA VAL A 26 24.14 35.01 28.73
C VAL A 26 24.26 34.60 27.27
N VAL A 27 24.49 35.58 26.41
CA VAL A 27 24.73 35.40 24.97
C VAL A 27 26.18 34.97 24.77
N GLY A 28 26.38 33.82 24.15
CA GLY A 28 27.69 33.39 23.66
C GLY A 28 27.63 33.28 22.13
N ALA A 29 28.16 34.29 21.47
CA ALA A 29 28.38 34.29 20.03
C ALA A 29 29.57 33.36 19.67
N ARG A 30 29.35 32.42 18.77
CA ARG A 30 30.41 31.70 18.05
C ARG A 30 30.35 32.03 16.56
N ALA A 31 31.51 32.48 16.09
CA ALA A 31 31.76 32.90 14.73
C ALA A 31 31.61 31.78 13.71
N VAL A 32 31.03 32.15 12.57
CA VAL A 32 30.95 31.34 11.36
C VAL A 32 32.19 31.61 10.51
N ALA A 33 32.90 30.55 10.14
CA ALA A 33 33.98 30.62 9.16
C ALA A 33 33.43 30.42 7.74
N PRO A 34 34.01 31.03 6.69
CA PRO A 34 33.48 31.03 5.36
C PRO A 34 33.80 29.74 4.59
N VAL A 35 32.84 29.26 3.82
CA VAL A 35 32.97 28.14 2.89
C VAL A 35 33.71 28.61 1.64
N ALA A 36 34.77 27.92 1.31
CA ALA A 36 35.54 28.11 0.08
C ALA A 36 34.81 27.50 -1.13
N THR A 37 34.62 28.32 -2.14
CA THR A 37 34.21 27.95 -3.49
C THR A 37 35.29 27.19 -4.22
N LEU A 38 35.04 25.96 -4.65
CA LEU A 38 35.82 25.25 -5.65
C LEU A 38 35.07 25.25 -6.99
N LYS A 39 35.61 26.00 -7.95
CA LYS A 39 35.30 25.95 -9.38
C LYS A 39 36.12 24.86 -10.05
N GLY A 40 35.49 24.13 -10.96
CA GLY A 40 36.12 23.58 -12.15
C GLY A 40 36.49 22.11 -12.08
N PHE A 41 35.79 21.32 -12.89
CA PHE A 41 36.44 20.46 -13.89
C PHE A 41 35.38 20.00 -14.92
N HIS A 42 35.59 20.47 -16.14
CA HIS A 42 34.97 19.98 -17.37
C HIS A 42 35.74 18.75 -17.87
N ASP A 43 35.02 17.95 -18.65
CA ASP A 43 35.49 16.97 -19.63
C ASP A 43 36.10 15.65 -19.13
N VAL A 44 35.33 14.56 -19.29
CA VAL A 44 35.86 13.29 -19.80
C VAL A 44 34.89 12.67 -20.81
N ALA A 45 35.49 12.34 -21.93
CA ALA A 45 34.92 11.96 -23.18
C ALA A 45 34.18 10.60 -23.24
N ARG A 46 33.26 10.52 -24.19
CA ARG A 46 32.64 9.32 -24.74
C ARG A 46 33.69 8.29 -25.20
N ALA A 47 33.57 7.07 -24.74
CA ALA A 47 34.13 5.89 -25.41
C ALA A 47 32.98 4.95 -25.81
N ARG A 48 32.67 4.93 -27.11
CA ARG A 48 31.88 3.87 -27.77
C ARG A 48 32.77 2.67 -27.96
N VAL A 49 32.38 1.51 -27.48
CA VAL A 49 32.97 0.23 -27.90
C VAL A 49 31.97 -0.49 -28.77
N HIS A 50 32.33 -0.60 -30.07
CA HIS A 50 31.69 -1.51 -31.02
C HIS A 50 32.22 -2.92 -30.77
N LEU A 51 31.33 -3.89 -30.61
CA LEU A 51 31.64 -5.32 -30.71
C LEU A 51 30.90 -5.88 -31.92
N GLU A 52 31.70 -6.16 -32.97
CA GLU A 52 31.25 -6.87 -34.15
C GLU A 52 31.01 -8.36 -33.87
N THR A 53 29.86 -8.83 -34.30
CA THR A 53 29.52 -10.25 -34.38
C THR A 53 30.16 -10.86 -35.65
N ARG A 54 30.97 -11.90 -35.50
CA ARG A 54 31.30 -12.83 -36.58
C ARG A 54 30.87 -14.23 -36.23
N ALA A 55 29.84 -14.70 -36.89
CA ALA A 55 29.48 -16.09 -36.98
C ALA A 55 30.33 -16.80 -38.04
N ARG A 56 30.80 -18.02 -37.75
CA ARG A 56 31.15 -19.01 -38.78
C ARG A 56 30.72 -20.40 -38.34
N PRO A 57 30.13 -21.19 -39.23
CA PRO A 57 29.69 -22.55 -38.93
C PRO A 57 30.81 -23.56 -39.20
N CYS A 58 30.85 -24.63 -38.42
CA CYS A 58 31.60 -25.82 -38.77
C CYS A 58 30.76 -27.07 -38.56
N ALA A 59 30.41 -27.72 -39.63
CA ALA A 59 29.81 -29.04 -39.68
C ALA A 59 30.91 -30.11 -39.63
N ALA A 60 30.78 -31.08 -38.78
CA ALA A 60 31.47 -32.38 -38.94
C ALA A 60 30.62 -33.50 -38.35
N ARG A 61 30.19 -34.43 -39.22
CA ARG A 61 29.65 -35.76 -38.87
C ARG A 61 30.79 -36.62 -38.35
N VAL A 62 30.57 -37.40 -37.26
CA VAL A 62 31.15 -38.71 -37.11
C VAL A 62 30.24 -39.58 -36.23
N ALA A 63 30.16 -40.85 -36.62
CA ALA A 63 29.27 -41.90 -36.17
C ALA A 63 29.64 -42.54 -34.82
N GLY A 64 28.64 -43.02 -34.14
CA GLY A 64 28.53 -44.29 -33.44
C GLY A 64 29.52 -44.62 -32.34
N SER A 65 29.08 -44.59 -31.07
CA SER A 65 29.33 -45.67 -30.13
C SER A 65 28.43 -45.54 -28.88
N SER A 66 27.77 -46.61 -28.55
CA SER A 66 27.00 -46.84 -27.33
C SER A 66 27.87 -46.60 -26.11
N ARG A 67 27.51 -45.61 -25.30
CA ARG A 67 27.98 -45.47 -23.92
C ARG A 67 26.79 -45.20 -23.01
N LYS A 68 26.57 -46.11 -22.06
CA LYS A 68 25.71 -45.92 -20.90
C LYS A 68 26.10 -44.60 -20.23
N GLN A 69 25.28 -43.55 -20.42
CA GLN A 69 25.41 -42.33 -19.64
C GLN A 69 24.85 -42.57 -18.24
N CYS A 70 25.75 -42.70 -17.26
CA CYS A 70 25.44 -42.43 -15.88
C CYS A 70 24.90 -40.98 -15.84
N LEU A 71 23.66 -40.81 -15.48
CA LEU A 71 23.09 -39.53 -15.04
C LEU A 71 23.86 -39.12 -13.78
N ALA A 72 24.93 -38.34 -13.98
CA ALA A 72 25.47 -37.50 -12.92
C ALA A 72 24.41 -36.43 -12.67
N THR A 73 23.66 -36.58 -11.58
CA THR A 73 22.89 -35.46 -10.99
C THR A 73 23.86 -34.31 -10.79
N ALA A 74 23.78 -33.31 -11.64
CA ALA A 74 24.45 -32.05 -11.39
C ALA A 74 23.89 -31.52 -10.06
N ALA A 75 24.72 -31.58 -9.02
CA ALA A 75 24.42 -30.88 -7.76
C ALA A 75 24.24 -29.40 -8.13
N VAL A 76 23.02 -28.93 -8.03
CA VAL A 76 22.72 -27.49 -8.17
C VAL A 76 23.53 -26.83 -7.06
N ARG A 77 24.60 -26.12 -7.46
CA ARG A 77 25.42 -25.36 -6.54
C ARG A 77 24.51 -24.34 -5.88
N ALA A 78 24.38 -24.37 -4.56
CA ALA A 78 23.62 -23.38 -3.82
C ALA A 78 24.13 -21.98 -4.21
N PRO A 79 23.25 -20.99 -4.41
CA PRO A 79 23.67 -19.63 -4.72
C PRO A 79 24.63 -19.13 -3.63
N GLU A 80 25.71 -18.48 -4.05
CA GLU A 80 26.69 -17.89 -3.12
C GLU A 80 26.02 -16.71 -2.42
N VAL A 81 25.58 -16.90 -1.18
CA VAL A 81 24.98 -15.87 -0.35
C VAL A 81 26.07 -15.30 0.57
N SER A 82 26.25 -13.98 0.57
CA SER A 82 27.19 -13.30 1.49
C SER A 82 26.65 -13.40 2.91
N VAL A 83 27.38 -14.05 3.80
CA VAL A 83 27.04 -14.19 5.23
C VAL A 83 27.44 -12.93 6.03
N ALA A 84 28.47 -12.20 5.56
CA ALA A 84 28.92 -10.96 6.20
C ALA A 84 27.88 -9.86 5.99
N ASP A 85 27.40 -9.25 7.08
CA ASP A 85 26.45 -8.12 7.09
C ASP A 85 25.02 -8.42 6.63
N THR A 86 24.55 -9.69 6.67
CA THR A 86 23.14 -10.00 6.36
C THR A 86 22.22 -9.35 7.41
N PRO A 87 21.29 -8.47 6.99
CA PRO A 87 20.34 -7.87 7.92
C PRO A 87 19.43 -8.95 8.55
N VAL A 88 19.06 -8.74 9.80
CA VAL A 88 18.05 -9.59 10.43
C VAL A 88 16.68 -9.25 9.85
N LEU A 89 15.93 -10.26 9.40
CA LEU A 89 14.55 -10.07 8.97
C LEU A 89 13.70 -9.52 10.11
N SER A 90 13.10 -8.37 9.90
CA SER A 90 12.17 -7.76 10.86
C SER A 90 10.83 -8.51 10.90
N TRP A 91 10.45 -9.16 9.80
CA TRP A 91 9.26 -10.00 9.66
C TRP A 91 9.41 -10.98 8.49
N ARG A 92 8.52 -11.98 8.42
CA ARG A 92 8.46 -12.98 7.35
C ARG A 92 7.09 -12.94 6.70
N ALA A 93 7.07 -12.86 5.37
CA ALA A 93 5.85 -13.06 4.61
C ALA A 93 5.53 -14.56 4.54
N ALA A 94 4.28 -14.93 4.75
CA ALA A 94 3.81 -16.30 4.53
C ALA A 94 3.57 -16.55 3.02
N VAL A 95 4.60 -16.33 2.20
CA VAL A 95 4.57 -16.64 0.76
C VAL A 95 4.39 -18.15 0.58
N ASP A 96 3.53 -18.55 -0.34
CA ASP A 96 3.33 -19.96 -0.66
C ASP A 96 4.41 -20.47 -1.62
N PHE A 97 5.63 -20.59 -1.09
CA PHE A 97 6.78 -21.08 -1.87
C PHE A 97 6.54 -22.48 -2.44
N LYS A 98 5.71 -23.29 -1.77
CA LYS A 98 5.38 -24.62 -2.26
C LYS A 98 4.54 -24.55 -3.53
N LYS A 99 3.51 -23.68 -3.55
CA LYS A 99 2.70 -23.42 -4.74
C LYS A 99 3.56 -22.89 -5.89
N LEU A 100 4.46 -21.93 -5.62
CA LEU A 100 5.39 -21.41 -6.64
C LEU A 100 6.29 -22.50 -7.24
N LYS A 101 6.71 -23.48 -6.43
CA LYS A 101 7.52 -24.61 -6.89
C LYS A 101 6.71 -25.64 -7.68
N GLU A 102 5.42 -25.83 -7.39
CA GLU A 102 4.54 -26.78 -8.10
C GLU A 102 4.36 -26.39 -9.57
N ASP A 103 4.21 -25.09 -9.88
CA ASP A 103 4.13 -24.58 -11.26
C ASP A 103 4.84 -23.23 -11.42
N PRO A 104 6.17 -23.24 -11.53
CA PRO A 104 6.96 -22.02 -11.66
C PRO A 104 6.72 -21.30 -12.99
N VAL A 105 6.30 -22.03 -14.03
CA VAL A 105 6.03 -21.44 -15.35
C VAL A 105 4.75 -20.61 -15.32
N ALA A 106 3.68 -21.14 -14.73
CA ALA A 106 2.44 -20.38 -14.56
C ALA A 106 2.65 -19.16 -13.64
N ALA A 107 3.41 -19.31 -12.55
CA ALA A 107 3.72 -18.22 -11.65
C ALA A 107 4.54 -17.11 -12.33
N GLN A 108 5.54 -17.45 -13.17
CA GLN A 108 6.30 -16.46 -13.96
C GLN A 108 5.41 -15.78 -14.98
N THR A 109 4.58 -16.54 -15.71
CA THR A 109 3.62 -15.97 -16.66
C THR A 109 2.67 -14.97 -16.00
N ASN A 110 2.16 -15.29 -14.81
CA ASN A 110 1.34 -14.35 -14.04
C ASN A 110 2.11 -13.07 -13.67
N ALA A 111 3.36 -13.20 -13.22
CA ALA A 111 4.21 -12.06 -12.90
C ALA A 111 4.49 -11.18 -14.13
N ASP A 112 4.81 -11.79 -15.27
CA ASP A 112 5.06 -11.10 -16.54
C ASP A 112 3.81 -10.36 -17.03
N ASN A 113 2.63 -11.00 -16.97
CA ASN A 113 1.35 -10.41 -17.32
C ASN A 113 1.01 -9.17 -16.46
N ARG A 114 1.55 -9.09 -15.26
CA ARG A 114 1.38 -7.96 -14.32
C ARG A 114 2.53 -6.96 -14.39
N ALA A 115 3.46 -7.11 -15.33
CA ALA A 115 4.70 -6.33 -15.42
C ALA A 115 5.49 -6.28 -14.08
N ALA A 116 5.39 -7.33 -13.25
CA ALA A 116 6.08 -7.43 -11.99
C ALA A 116 7.54 -7.84 -12.20
N VAL A 117 8.46 -7.11 -11.56
CA VAL A 117 9.90 -7.40 -11.65
C VAL A 117 10.27 -8.44 -10.59
N CYS A 118 10.13 -9.73 -10.93
CA CYS A 118 10.55 -10.84 -10.08
C CYS A 118 10.99 -12.04 -10.93
N ASP A 119 11.84 -12.89 -10.36
CA ASP A 119 12.35 -14.12 -10.96
C ASP A 119 11.87 -15.33 -10.13
N ILE A 120 10.83 -16.00 -10.60
CA ILE A 120 10.23 -17.15 -9.91
C ILE A 120 11.21 -18.32 -9.84
N ASN A 121 12.04 -18.54 -10.86
CA ASN A 121 13.04 -19.61 -10.83
C ASN A 121 14.08 -19.38 -9.72
N LYS A 122 14.54 -18.12 -9.56
CA LYS A 122 15.41 -17.74 -8.44
C LYS A 122 14.73 -17.98 -7.09
N VAL A 123 13.48 -17.59 -6.93
CA VAL A 123 12.70 -17.83 -5.70
C VAL A 123 12.61 -19.30 -5.36
N VAL A 124 12.32 -20.16 -6.35
CA VAL A 124 12.23 -21.62 -6.17
C VAL A 124 13.58 -22.21 -5.81
N GLN A 125 14.67 -21.79 -6.47
CA GLN A 125 16.03 -22.24 -6.14
C GLN A 125 16.43 -21.89 -4.71
N LEU A 126 16.14 -20.66 -4.27
CA LEU A 126 16.38 -20.22 -2.90
C LEU A 126 15.57 -21.02 -1.88
N TYR A 127 14.31 -21.31 -2.19
CA TYR A 127 13.44 -22.13 -1.35
C TYR A 127 13.96 -23.56 -1.21
N ASP A 128 14.40 -24.20 -2.30
CA ASP A 128 14.95 -25.56 -2.28
C ASP A 128 16.26 -25.63 -1.49
N ALA A 129 17.13 -24.64 -1.68
CA ALA A 129 18.38 -24.53 -0.93
C ALA A 129 18.09 -24.32 0.57
N PHE A 130 17.14 -23.43 0.91
CA PHE A 130 16.70 -23.19 2.29
C PHE A 130 16.16 -24.46 2.94
N GLN A 131 15.29 -25.19 2.24
CA GLN A 131 14.74 -26.45 2.77
C GLN A 131 15.79 -27.52 3.01
N THR A 132 16.79 -27.60 2.13
CA THR A 132 17.88 -28.57 2.25
C THR A 132 18.76 -28.23 3.46
N LEU A 133 19.17 -26.96 3.57
CA LEU A 133 20.02 -26.51 4.65
C LEU A 133 19.31 -26.54 6.01
N ASN A 134 18.02 -26.24 6.03
CA ASN A 134 17.22 -26.30 7.26
C ASN A 134 17.11 -27.75 7.81
N ARG A 135 16.98 -28.75 6.92
CA ARG A 135 17.02 -30.17 7.33
C ARG A 135 18.37 -30.54 7.91
N GLU A 136 19.47 -30.09 7.30
CA GLU A 136 20.81 -30.34 7.83
C GLU A 136 21.00 -29.72 9.23
N VAL A 137 20.50 -28.51 9.42
CA VAL A 137 20.50 -27.84 10.75
C VAL A 137 19.70 -28.64 11.78
N ASP A 138 18.53 -29.16 11.41
CA ASP A 138 17.69 -29.95 12.32
C ASP A 138 18.37 -31.28 12.68
N GLU A 139 19.02 -31.97 11.73
CA GLU A 139 19.82 -33.15 11.97
C GLU A 139 20.99 -32.89 12.92
N LEU A 140 21.74 -31.82 12.71
CA LEU A 140 22.84 -31.42 13.59
C LEU A 140 22.36 -31.05 15.01
N ARG A 141 21.19 -30.39 15.12
CA ARG A 141 20.56 -30.12 16.42
C ARG A 141 20.15 -31.38 17.14
N GLU A 142 19.64 -32.38 16.43
CA GLU A 142 19.31 -33.69 16.99
C GLU A 142 20.56 -34.39 17.49
N LEU A 143 21.65 -34.48 16.70
CA LEU A 143 22.93 -35.06 17.09
C LEU A 143 23.50 -34.34 18.33
N ARG A 144 23.43 -33.02 18.39
CA ARG A 144 23.87 -32.28 19.59
C ARG A 144 23.04 -32.63 20.82
N ASN A 145 21.74 -32.82 20.67
CA ASN A 145 20.85 -33.19 21.79
C ASN A 145 21.15 -34.63 22.25
N GLN A 146 21.45 -35.56 21.33
CA GLN A 146 21.87 -36.94 21.62
C GLN A 146 23.22 -36.93 22.35
N ASN A 147 24.23 -36.20 21.88
CA ASN A 147 25.53 -36.03 22.52
C ASN A 147 25.39 -35.47 23.96
N SER A 148 24.56 -34.42 24.12
CA SER A 148 24.26 -33.82 25.43
C SER A 148 23.57 -34.83 26.38
N SER A 149 22.71 -35.69 25.85
CA SER A 149 22.04 -36.72 26.63
C SER A 149 23.00 -37.84 27.01
N ALA A 150 23.92 -38.23 26.12
CA ALA A 150 24.96 -39.24 26.37
C ALA A 150 25.96 -38.78 27.46
N MET A 151 26.11 -37.48 27.67
CA MET A 151 26.96 -36.90 28.72
C MET A 151 26.37 -37.00 30.14
N LYS A 152 25.11 -37.41 30.26
CA LYS A 152 24.45 -37.60 31.58
C LYS A 152 24.91 -38.91 32.25
N GLY A 153 25.34 -38.82 33.51
CA GLY A 153 25.75 -39.95 34.33
C GLY A 153 27.26 -40.05 34.58
N LYS A 154 27.67 -41.14 35.22
CA LYS A 154 29.11 -41.47 35.44
C LYS A 154 29.66 -42.09 34.15
N LEU A 155 30.59 -41.40 33.52
CA LEU A 155 31.28 -41.81 32.31
C LEU A 155 32.78 -42.00 32.59
N GLU A 156 33.40 -42.93 31.92
CA GLU A 156 34.84 -43.08 31.89
C GLU A 156 35.49 -41.81 31.32
N PRO A 157 36.66 -41.39 31.85
CA PRO A 157 37.30 -40.14 31.48
C PRO A 157 37.52 -39.95 29.98
N ASP A 158 37.97 -41.01 29.29
CA ASP A 158 38.21 -40.98 27.85
C ASP A 158 36.94 -40.81 27.02
N LYS A 159 35.88 -41.53 27.41
CA LYS A 159 34.58 -41.41 26.77
C LYS A 159 33.97 -40.03 26.98
N ARG A 160 34.15 -39.44 28.16
CA ARG A 160 33.72 -38.10 28.47
C ARG A 160 34.47 -37.04 27.64
N ALA A 161 35.80 -37.20 27.49
CA ALA A 161 36.63 -36.32 26.68
C ALA A 161 36.21 -36.37 25.19
N ALA A 162 35.93 -37.58 24.64
CA ALA A 162 35.44 -37.72 23.27
C ALA A 162 34.11 -37.01 23.05
N LEU A 163 33.12 -37.18 23.95
CA LEU A 163 31.83 -36.51 23.86
C LEU A 163 31.94 -34.96 23.98
N ILE A 164 32.89 -34.47 24.79
CA ILE A 164 33.16 -33.02 24.88
C ILE A 164 33.69 -32.48 23.54
N GLN A 165 34.62 -33.23 22.90
CA GLN A 165 35.17 -32.80 21.62
C GLN A 165 34.10 -32.82 20.53
N GLU A 166 33.34 -33.93 20.42
CA GLU A 166 32.21 -34.05 19.50
C GLU A 166 31.20 -32.92 19.69
N GLY A 167 30.85 -32.58 20.94
CA GLY A 167 29.95 -31.46 21.24
C GLY A 167 30.48 -30.09 20.78
N LYS A 168 31.80 -29.86 20.83
CA LYS A 168 32.46 -28.65 20.28
C LYS A 168 32.37 -28.63 18.76
N ASP A 169 32.71 -29.74 18.10
CA ASP A 169 32.70 -29.86 16.65
C ASP A 169 31.28 -29.66 16.09
N LEU A 170 30.26 -30.25 16.75
CA LEU A 170 28.85 -30.04 16.40
C LEU A 170 28.41 -28.58 16.57
N LYS A 171 28.88 -27.91 17.65
CA LYS A 171 28.59 -26.51 17.88
C LYS A 171 29.19 -25.60 16.80
N GLU A 172 30.44 -25.86 16.42
CA GLU A 172 31.14 -25.07 15.38
C GLU A 172 30.46 -25.25 14.01
N LYS A 173 30.15 -26.51 13.63
CA LYS A 173 29.41 -26.81 12.40
C LYS A 173 28.05 -26.12 12.40
N LEU A 174 27.30 -26.22 13.49
CA LEU A 174 25.97 -25.63 13.60
C LEU A 174 26.03 -24.09 13.45
N SER A 175 27.01 -23.44 14.12
CA SER A 175 27.17 -22.00 14.04
C SER A 175 27.50 -21.51 12.62
N ALA A 176 28.32 -22.26 11.88
CA ALA A 176 28.68 -21.91 10.50
C ALA A 176 27.45 -22.05 9.56
N ILE A 177 26.67 -23.12 9.71
CA ILE A 177 25.51 -23.38 8.86
C ILE A 177 24.35 -22.43 9.21
N GLU A 178 24.10 -22.14 10.48
CA GLU A 178 23.03 -21.21 10.90
C GLU A 178 23.22 -19.81 10.31
N GLY A 179 24.47 -19.30 10.20
CA GLY A 179 24.75 -18.05 9.51
C GLY A 179 24.34 -18.08 8.03
N THR A 180 24.71 -19.15 7.34
CA THR A 180 24.32 -19.36 5.92
C THR A 180 22.80 -19.51 5.75
N LEU A 181 22.15 -20.23 6.65
CA LEU A 181 20.69 -20.40 6.64
C LEU A 181 19.97 -19.06 6.82
N GLN A 182 20.46 -18.21 7.72
CA GLN A 182 19.90 -16.87 7.93
C GLN A 182 20.03 -15.99 6.67
N ALA A 183 21.20 -16.01 6.03
CA ALA A 183 21.42 -15.25 4.80
C ALA A 183 20.53 -15.75 3.66
N LEU A 184 20.40 -17.06 3.53
CA LEU A 184 19.54 -17.68 2.52
C LEU A 184 18.06 -17.39 2.77
N GLU A 185 17.60 -17.44 4.03
CA GLU A 185 16.24 -17.04 4.41
C GLU A 185 15.96 -15.56 4.08
N TYR A 186 16.93 -14.69 4.36
CA TYR A 186 16.80 -13.27 4.03
C TYR A 186 16.62 -13.05 2.53
N GLU A 187 17.44 -13.68 1.69
CA GLU A 187 17.35 -13.54 0.24
C GLU A 187 16.05 -14.17 -0.31
N MET A 188 15.67 -15.35 0.17
CA MET A 188 14.42 -16.02 -0.19
C MET A 188 13.20 -15.15 0.14
N GLN A 189 13.15 -14.56 1.32
CA GLN A 189 12.06 -13.67 1.72
C GLN A 189 12.05 -12.38 0.89
N THR A 190 13.21 -11.79 0.63
CA THR A 190 13.34 -10.57 -0.17
C THR A 190 12.84 -10.78 -1.61
N GLU A 191 13.24 -11.87 -2.25
CA GLU A 191 12.78 -12.19 -3.62
C GLU A 191 11.32 -12.66 -3.62
N GLY A 192 10.92 -13.48 -2.65
CA GLY A 192 9.54 -13.97 -2.54
C GLY A 192 8.51 -12.87 -2.31
N GLN A 193 8.87 -11.78 -1.63
CA GLN A 193 7.97 -10.65 -1.41
C GLN A 193 7.68 -9.83 -2.67
N LYS A 194 8.53 -9.94 -3.71
CA LYS A 194 8.32 -9.30 -5.02
C LYS A 194 7.25 -10.00 -5.86
N VAL A 195 6.93 -11.24 -5.53
CA VAL A 195 5.92 -12.02 -6.26
C VAL A 195 4.55 -11.41 -6.02
N PRO A 196 3.82 -10.99 -7.08
CA PRO A 196 2.50 -10.40 -6.95
C PRO A 196 1.45 -11.47 -6.59
N ASN A 197 0.26 -11.03 -6.25
CA ASN A 197 -0.89 -11.92 -6.10
C ASN A 197 -1.21 -12.64 -7.41
N ASP A 198 -2.00 -13.70 -7.35
CA ASP A 198 -2.61 -14.29 -8.54
C ASP A 198 -3.50 -13.26 -9.26
N THR A 199 -3.82 -13.54 -10.51
CA THR A 199 -4.74 -12.72 -11.31
C THR A 199 -6.04 -13.48 -11.55
N HIS A 200 -7.18 -12.81 -11.32
CA HIS A 200 -8.49 -13.41 -11.57
C HIS A 200 -8.65 -13.77 -13.07
N PRO A 201 -9.20 -14.94 -13.43
CA PRO A 201 -9.27 -15.40 -14.82
C PRO A 201 -10.01 -14.46 -15.78
N ALA A 202 -10.92 -13.61 -15.27
CA ALA A 202 -11.67 -12.65 -16.10
C ALA A 202 -10.92 -11.31 -16.32
N VAL A 203 -9.77 -11.10 -15.67
CA VAL A 203 -8.99 -9.87 -15.81
C VAL A 203 -8.35 -9.82 -17.21
N PRO A 204 -8.53 -8.74 -17.98
CA PRO A 204 -7.85 -8.58 -19.27
C PRO A 204 -6.34 -8.46 -19.07
N ILE A 205 -5.58 -9.15 -19.93
CA ILE A 205 -4.13 -9.20 -19.84
C ILE A 205 -3.52 -8.09 -20.69
N GLY A 206 -2.79 -7.17 -20.05
CA GLY A 206 -2.05 -6.08 -20.73
C GLY A 206 -2.12 -4.75 -19.99
N GLY A 207 -1.88 -3.63 -20.70
CA GLY A 207 -1.86 -2.28 -20.16
C GLY A 207 -3.23 -1.71 -19.84
N GLU A 208 -3.26 -0.52 -19.24
CA GLU A 208 -4.47 0.18 -18.78
C GLU A 208 -5.52 0.36 -19.91
N GLU A 209 -5.07 0.53 -21.14
CA GLU A 209 -5.92 0.68 -22.33
C GLU A 209 -6.80 -0.55 -22.65
N LEU A 210 -6.49 -1.70 -22.03
CA LEU A 210 -7.27 -2.94 -22.18
C LEU A 210 -8.31 -3.12 -21.08
N ALA A 211 -8.47 -2.15 -20.19
CA ALA A 211 -9.54 -2.16 -19.18
C ALA A 211 -10.91 -2.28 -19.86
N VAL A 212 -11.77 -3.11 -19.27
CA VAL A 212 -13.08 -3.44 -19.87
C VAL A 212 -14.19 -2.62 -19.20
N LEU A 213 -14.96 -1.90 -20.03
CA LEU A 213 -16.15 -1.19 -19.55
C LEU A 213 -17.22 -2.20 -19.08
N ARG A 214 -17.51 -2.19 -17.78
CA ARG A 214 -18.60 -3.00 -17.20
C ARG A 214 -19.93 -2.26 -17.24
N LYS A 215 -19.94 -0.96 -16.96
CA LYS A 215 -21.14 -0.15 -16.85
C LYS A 215 -20.85 1.31 -17.08
N GLU A 216 -21.79 2.02 -17.67
CA GLU A 216 -21.80 3.48 -17.78
C GLU A 216 -23.08 4.00 -17.12
N VAL A 217 -22.96 5.01 -16.26
CA VAL A 217 -24.06 5.54 -15.43
C VAL A 217 -24.17 7.05 -15.62
N GLY A 218 -25.41 7.53 -15.71
CA GLY A 218 -25.69 8.94 -15.93
C GLY A 218 -25.51 9.36 -17.39
N ALA A 219 -25.41 10.66 -17.60
CA ALA A 219 -25.15 11.26 -18.91
C ALA A 219 -24.25 12.47 -18.75
N GLN A 220 -23.36 12.70 -19.72
CA GLN A 220 -22.52 13.90 -19.76
C GLN A 220 -23.40 15.15 -19.78
N ARG A 221 -23.08 16.11 -18.93
CA ARG A 221 -23.76 17.40 -18.94
C ARG A 221 -23.32 18.22 -20.15
N ASN A 222 -24.27 18.69 -20.93
CA ASN A 222 -24.01 19.58 -22.04
C ASN A 222 -24.09 21.03 -21.55
N PHE A 223 -23.05 21.80 -21.80
CA PHE A 223 -22.99 23.21 -21.48
C PHE A 223 -23.27 24.05 -22.74
N SER A 224 -23.99 25.20 -22.58
CA SER A 224 -24.14 26.23 -23.62
C SER A 224 -22.92 27.16 -23.68
N PHE A 225 -21.95 26.98 -22.78
CA PHE A 225 -20.75 27.79 -22.62
C PHE A 225 -19.52 26.88 -22.51
N GLU A 226 -18.32 27.45 -22.62
CA GLU A 226 -17.08 26.70 -22.42
C GLU A 226 -16.88 26.35 -20.94
N ALA A 227 -16.75 25.08 -20.64
CA ALA A 227 -16.58 24.62 -19.26
C ALA A 227 -15.23 25.06 -18.70
N ALA A 228 -15.25 25.84 -17.63
CA ALA A 228 -14.05 26.25 -16.91
C ALA A 228 -13.45 25.09 -16.10
N SER A 229 -12.13 25.09 -15.93
CA SER A 229 -11.44 24.10 -15.10
C SER A 229 -11.75 24.30 -13.61
N HIS A 230 -11.63 23.22 -12.82
CA HIS A 230 -11.78 23.32 -11.36
C HIS A 230 -10.81 24.33 -10.73
N VAL A 231 -9.63 24.56 -11.33
CA VAL A 231 -8.67 25.57 -10.87
C VAL A 231 -9.24 26.97 -11.06
N ASP A 232 -9.71 27.28 -12.27
CA ASP A 232 -10.27 28.61 -12.59
C ASP A 232 -11.54 28.89 -11.77
N ILE A 233 -12.38 27.88 -11.58
CA ILE A 233 -13.57 27.95 -10.73
C ILE A 233 -13.18 28.21 -9.27
N GLY A 234 -12.24 27.42 -8.75
CA GLY A 234 -11.81 27.49 -7.36
C GLY A 234 -11.08 28.80 -7.02
N GLU A 235 -10.27 29.34 -7.95
CA GLU A 235 -9.64 30.64 -7.80
C GLU A 235 -10.72 31.77 -7.78
N ARG A 236 -11.68 31.72 -8.70
CA ARG A 236 -12.78 32.68 -8.76
C ARG A 236 -13.66 32.69 -7.51
N LEU A 237 -13.91 31.49 -6.95
CA LEU A 237 -14.71 31.32 -5.72
C LEU A 237 -13.86 31.43 -4.44
N GLY A 238 -12.55 31.70 -4.53
CA GLY A 238 -11.64 31.78 -3.39
C GLY A 238 -11.51 30.49 -2.58
N MET A 239 -11.63 29.34 -3.24
CA MET A 239 -11.63 28.04 -2.60
C MET A 239 -10.24 27.43 -2.44
N PHE A 240 -9.28 27.83 -3.29
CA PHE A 240 -7.94 27.24 -3.36
C PHE A 240 -6.86 28.32 -3.23
N ASP A 241 -5.86 28.05 -2.39
CA ASP A 241 -4.65 28.85 -2.26
C ASP A 241 -3.42 27.98 -2.55
N PHE A 242 -3.08 27.87 -3.83
CA PHE A 242 -1.89 27.13 -4.29
C PHE A 242 -0.60 27.90 -4.03
N GLU A 243 -0.65 29.25 -3.97
CA GLU A 243 0.52 30.10 -3.72
C GLU A 243 1.04 29.87 -2.31
N THR A 244 0.17 29.96 -1.31
CA THR A 244 0.53 29.67 0.08
C THR A 244 0.94 28.21 0.25
N GLY A 245 0.23 27.26 -0.39
CA GLY A 245 0.59 25.84 -0.39
C GLY A 245 2.02 25.64 -0.90
N GLY A 246 2.33 26.20 -2.06
CA GLY A 246 3.67 26.12 -2.67
C GLY A 246 4.75 26.78 -1.83
N LYS A 247 4.45 27.93 -1.21
CA LYS A 247 5.39 28.69 -0.36
C LYS A 247 5.70 27.96 0.96
N VAL A 248 4.70 27.35 1.60
CA VAL A 248 4.83 26.79 2.94
C VAL A 248 5.25 25.32 2.92
N CYS A 249 4.67 24.54 2.00
CA CYS A 249 4.84 23.08 1.97
C CYS A 249 5.58 22.56 0.73
N GLY A 250 5.64 23.36 -0.34
CA GLY A 250 6.21 22.97 -1.63
C GLY A 250 5.16 22.73 -2.70
N SER A 251 5.61 22.30 -3.89
CA SER A 251 4.71 22.01 -5.02
C SER A 251 3.71 20.91 -4.68
N ARG A 252 2.53 20.91 -5.34
CA ARG A 252 1.44 19.94 -5.14
C ARG A 252 0.85 19.89 -3.73
N PHE A 253 0.98 20.98 -2.97
CA PHE A 253 0.20 21.27 -1.77
C PHE A 253 -0.75 22.42 -2.04
N VAL A 254 -1.89 22.41 -1.38
CA VAL A 254 -2.94 23.41 -1.50
C VAL A 254 -3.54 23.71 -0.15
N TYR A 255 -3.90 24.97 0.10
CA TYR A 255 -4.77 25.33 1.21
C TYR A 255 -6.19 25.45 0.66
N LEU A 256 -7.11 24.65 1.18
CA LEU A 256 -8.53 24.81 0.92
C LEU A 256 -9.06 25.91 1.83
N THR A 257 -9.79 26.86 1.26
CA THR A 257 -10.29 28.04 1.96
C THR A 257 -11.78 28.19 1.76
N GLY A 258 -12.47 28.87 2.69
CA GLY A 258 -13.89 29.21 2.56
C GLY A 258 -14.77 28.01 2.19
N ALA A 259 -15.47 28.12 1.08
CA ALA A 259 -16.35 27.06 0.57
C ALA A 259 -15.60 25.78 0.21
N GLY A 260 -14.32 25.86 -0.19
CA GLY A 260 -13.48 24.68 -0.49
C GLY A 260 -13.24 23.81 0.74
N ALA A 261 -12.88 24.43 1.86
CA ALA A 261 -12.71 23.72 3.13
C ALA A 261 -14.04 23.12 3.64
N MET A 262 -15.13 23.86 3.49
CA MET A 262 -16.46 23.35 3.87
C MET A 262 -16.90 22.17 3.01
N LEU A 263 -16.61 22.21 1.70
CA LEU A 263 -16.95 21.12 0.78
C LEU A 263 -16.13 19.83 1.08
N GLU A 264 -14.85 19.97 1.44
CA GLU A 264 -14.04 18.83 1.90
C GLU A 264 -14.66 18.17 3.13
N LEU A 265 -14.97 18.95 4.17
CA LEU A 265 -15.61 18.45 5.39
C LEU A 265 -16.99 17.83 5.11
N ALA A 266 -17.77 18.43 4.22
CA ALA A 266 -19.06 17.90 3.80
C ALA A 266 -18.95 16.55 3.12
N LEU A 267 -18.01 16.40 2.19
CA LEU A 267 -17.74 15.14 1.49
C LEU A 267 -17.32 14.02 2.44
N ILE A 268 -16.41 14.31 3.38
CA ILE A 268 -15.96 13.35 4.39
C ILE A 268 -17.14 12.89 5.24
N ASN A 269 -17.92 13.83 5.79
CA ASN A 269 -19.03 13.49 6.68
C ASN A 269 -20.15 12.77 5.95
N TRP A 270 -20.50 13.18 4.73
CA TRP A 270 -21.46 12.49 3.88
C TRP A 270 -21.03 11.07 3.56
N ALA A 271 -19.78 10.88 3.10
CA ALA A 271 -19.27 9.57 2.75
C ALA A 271 -19.24 8.62 3.97
N MET A 272 -18.76 9.12 5.13
CA MET A 272 -18.77 8.34 6.38
C MET A 272 -20.20 7.96 6.79
N ALA A 273 -21.17 8.87 6.71
CA ALA A 273 -22.57 8.56 7.02
C ALA A 273 -23.14 7.48 6.09
N LYS A 274 -22.79 7.53 4.79
CA LYS A 274 -23.22 6.53 3.81
C LYS A 274 -22.68 5.14 4.10
N VAL A 275 -21.36 5.01 4.28
CA VAL A 275 -20.75 3.70 4.54
C VAL A 275 -21.21 3.12 5.88
N VAL A 276 -21.41 3.95 6.90
CA VAL A 276 -21.99 3.52 8.18
C VAL A 276 -23.41 2.97 8.00
N SER A 277 -24.24 3.60 7.16
CA SER A 277 -25.57 3.09 6.85
C SER A 277 -25.57 1.75 6.09
N LYS A 278 -24.46 1.40 5.44
CA LYS A 278 -24.20 0.10 4.79
C LYS A 278 -23.57 -0.94 5.74
N GLY A 279 -23.50 -0.64 7.04
CA GLY A 279 -23.03 -1.57 8.06
C GLY A 279 -21.52 -1.54 8.32
N PHE A 280 -20.79 -0.57 7.80
CA PHE A 280 -19.38 -0.40 8.11
C PHE A 280 -19.19 0.24 9.49
N LYS A 281 -18.28 -0.32 10.28
CA LYS A 281 -17.85 0.25 11.56
C LYS A 281 -16.95 1.44 11.30
N PRO A 282 -17.34 2.67 11.73
CA PRO A 282 -16.50 3.84 11.54
C PRO A 282 -15.30 3.81 12.50
N MET A 283 -14.14 4.22 12.00
CA MET A 283 -12.90 4.31 12.75
C MET A 283 -12.20 5.65 12.47
N VAL A 284 -11.52 6.17 13.48
CA VAL A 284 -10.54 7.24 13.34
C VAL A 284 -9.16 6.59 13.49
N VAL A 285 -8.31 6.81 12.51
CA VAL A 285 -7.01 6.16 12.42
C VAL A 285 -5.87 7.20 12.49
N PRO A 286 -4.66 6.82 12.96
CA PRO A 286 -3.50 7.70 12.90
C PRO A 286 -3.06 7.98 11.47
N ASP A 287 -2.32 9.06 11.24
CA ASP A 287 -1.67 9.32 9.94
C ASP A 287 -0.31 8.60 9.81
N LEU A 288 0.24 8.11 10.92
CA LEU A 288 1.52 7.43 11.00
C LEU A 288 1.35 5.93 11.14
N VAL A 289 2.20 5.18 10.44
CA VAL A 289 2.20 3.71 10.48
C VAL A 289 3.64 3.18 10.47
N ARG A 290 3.87 2.00 11.04
CA ARG A 290 5.18 1.34 10.95
C ARG A 290 5.46 0.89 9.52
N GLN A 291 6.70 1.08 9.05
CA GLN A 291 7.17 0.62 7.75
C GLN A 291 6.82 -0.86 7.51
N GLN A 292 7.02 -1.71 8.52
CA GLN A 292 6.69 -3.13 8.46
C GLN A 292 5.19 -3.38 8.15
N THR A 293 4.27 -2.62 8.72
CA THR A 293 2.83 -2.78 8.44
C THR A 293 2.51 -2.37 7.01
N MET A 294 3.16 -1.32 6.52
CA MET A 294 3.02 -0.88 5.14
C MET A 294 3.55 -1.92 4.14
N GLU A 295 4.73 -2.50 4.40
CA GLU A 295 5.31 -3.60 3.62
C GLU A 295 4.37 -4.81 3.58
N LYS A 296 3.78 -5.17 4.73
CA LYS A 296 2.81 -6.28 4.84
C LYS A 296 1.54 -6.07 4.03
N CYS A 297 1.14 -4.83 3.79
CA CYS A 297 0.01 -4.50 2.91
C CYS A 297 0.39 -4.45 1.42
N GLY A 298 1.66 -4.66 1.07
CA GLY A 298 2.14 -4.71 -0.32
C GLY A 298 2.76 -3.41 -0.84
N PHE A 299 2.96 -2.40 0.02
CA PHE A 299 3.67 -1.18 -0.31
C PHE A 299 5.18 -1.34 -0.10
N GLN A 300 5.99 -0.55 -0.81
CA GLN A 300 7.45 -0.66 -0.75
C GLN A 300 8.08 0.65 -0.26
N PRO A 301 8.13 0.89 1.06
CA PRO A 301 8.64 2.15 1.62
C PRO A 301 10.15 2.35 1.41
N ARG A 302 10.89 1.30 1.06
CA ARG A 302 12.34 1.32 0.84
C ARG A 302 12.76 1.19 -0.63
N ALA A 303 11.79 1.21 -1.56
CA ALA A 303 12.10 1.20 -2.99
C ALA A 303 12.79 2.52 -3.41
N GLU A 304 13.62 2.47 -4.46
CA GLU A 304 14.30 3.66 -5.00
C GLU A 304 13.31 4.76 -5.42
N ASN A 305 12.19 4.36 -6.05
CA ASN A 305 11.10 5.26 -6.43
C ASN A 305 9.88 5.06 -5.51
N THR A 306 10.11 5.12 -4.20
CA THR A 306 9.03 4.90 -3.23
C THR A 306 7.96 5.98 -3.29
N GLN A 307 6.69 5.54 -3.21
CA GLN A 307 5.53 6.44 -3.05
C GLN A 307 5.29 6.84 -1.58
N VAL A 308 6.16 6.43 -0.67
CA VAL A 308 5.99 6.54 0.78
C VAL A 308 6.88 7.63 1.36
N TYR A 309 6.32 8.48 2.21
CA TYR A 309 7.06 9.41 3.04
C TYR A 309 7.56 8.72 4.31
N ASN A 310 8.86 8.53 4.43
CA ASN A 310 9.50 7.96 5.61
C ASN A 310 9.85 9.05 6.63
N ILE A 311 9.72 8.76 7.93
CA ILE A 311 10.11 9.65 9.02
C ILE A 311 11.55 9.31 9.41
N GLU A 312 12.45 10.26 9.22
CA GLU A 312 13.88 10.10 9.50
C GLU A 312 14.13 9.74 10.97
N GLY A 313 15.03 8.78 11.20
CA GLY A 313 15.42 8.34 12.54
C GLY A 313 14.39 7.43 13.24
N THR A 314 13.34 6.99 12.54
CA THR A 314 12.29 6.11 13.09
C THR A 314 12.00 4.95 12.15
N ASP A 315 11.17 3.98 12.61
CA ASP A 315 10.56 2.92 11.79
C ASP A 315 9.15 3.31 11.28
N LEU A 316 8.81 4.61 11.33
CA LEU A 316 7.51 5.13 10.95
C LEU A 316 7.53 5.76 9.57
N CYS A 317 6.36 5.77 8.94
CA CYS A 317 6.10 6.49 7.69
C CYS A 317 4.67 7.07 7.71
N LEU A 318 4.40 8.01 6.80
CA LEU A 318 3.06 8.55 6.60
C LEU A 318 2.23 7.55 5.77
N ALA A 319 0.98 7.33 6.18
CA ALA A 319 0.09 6.40 5.51
C ALA A 319 -0.33 6.91 4.13
N GLY A 320 -0.22 6.08 3.10
CA GLY A 320 -0.69 6.40 1.74
C GLY A 320 -2.19 6.16 1.53
N THR A 321 -2.83 5.47 2.50
CA THR A 321 -4.26 5.10 2.50
C THR A 321 -4.64 4.54 3.87
N ALA A 322 -5.91 4.69 4.28
CA ALA A 322 -6.43 4.06 5.49
C ALA A 322 -6.46 2.52 5.41
N GLU A 323 -6.46 1.94 4.21
CA GLU A 323 -6.35 0.49 3.99
C GLU A 323 -5.25 -0.15 4.85
N ILE A 324 -4.07 0.47 4.90
CA ILE A 324 -2.92 -0.04 5.64
C ILE A 324 -3.19 -0.09 7.14
N LEU A 325 -3.82 0.95 7.66
CA LEU A 325 -4.15 1.10 9.07
C LEU A 325 -5.27 0.14 9.47
N LEU A 326 -6.31 0.02 8.62
CA LEU A 326 -7.44 -0.87 8.85
C LEU A 326 -7.02 -2.35 8.74
N GLY A 327 -6.16 -2.69 7.76
CA GLY A 327 -5.57 -4.02 7.64
C GLY A 327 -4.72 -4.40 8.86
N GLY A 328 -4.01 -3.42 9.43
CA GLY A 328 -3.20 -3.60 10.65
C GLY A 328 -4.00 -3.89 11.92
N VAL A 329 -5.31 -3.59 11.95
CA VAL A 329 -6.16 -3.79 13.17
C VAL A 329 -6.18 -5.24 13.64
N TYR A 330 -6.19 -6.17 12.71
CA TYR A 330 -6.26 -7.62 12.99
C TYR A 330 -4.93 -8.35 12.74
N MET A 331 -3.83 -7.60 12.63
CA MET A 331 -2.50 -8.20 12.45
C MET A 331 -2.18 -9.18 13.58
N ASP A 332 -1.72 -10.39 13.20
CA ASP A 332 -1.40 -11.51 14.09
C ASP A 332 -2.60 -12.11 14.85
N GLU A 333 -3.84 -11.83 14.40
CA GLU A 333 -5.07 -12.29 15.05
C GLU A 333 -5.68 -13.53 14.36
N VAL A 334 -6.45 -14.28 15.14
CA VAL A 334 -7.29 -15.38 14.67
C VAL A 334 -8.74 -15.07 14.99
N VAL A 335 -9.53 -14.73 13.96
CA VAL A 335 -10.95 -14.42 14.09
C VAL A 335 -11.81 -15.69 14.01
N ALA A 336 -13.02 -15.66 14.56
CA ALA A 336 -13.98 -16.74 14.38
C ALA A 336 -14.71 -16.57 13.05
N GLU A 337 -14.99 -17.67 12.33
CA GLU A 337 -15.70 -17.64 11.04
C GLU A 337 -17.05 -16.93 11.11
N LYS A 338 -17.81 -17.17 12.20
CA LYS A 338 -19.12 -16.53 12.45
C LYS A 338 -19.07 -15.00 12.56
N ASP A 339 -17.91 -14.41 12.84
CA ASP A 339 -17.73 -12.97 12.97
C ASP A 339 -17.38 -12.32 11.61
N LEU A 340 -17.20 -13.12 10.56
CA LEU A 340 -16.93 -12.66 9.19
C LEU A 340 -18.23 -12.51 8.39
N PRO A 341 -18.35 -11.51 7.50
CA PRO A 341 -17.35 -10.51 7.17
C PRO A 341 -17.26 -9.37 8.20
N ILE A 342 -16.05 -8.85 8.44
CA ILE A 342 -15.82 -7.65 9.24
C ILE A 342 -15.69 -6.47 8.29
N LYS A 343 -16.60 -5.49 8.40
CA LYS A 343 -16.64 -4.28 7.58
C LYS A 343 -16.21 -3.07 8.39
N MET A 344 -15.16 -2.39 7.96
CA MET A 344 -14.60 -1.20 8.62
C MET A 344 -14.48 -0.05 7.62
N ALA A 345 -14.64 1.18 8.08
CA ALA A 345 -14.40 2.36 7.26
C ALA A 345 -13.67 3.42 8.07
N ALA A 346 -12.75 4.13 7.42
CA ALA A 346 -12.04 5.22 8.05
C ALA A 346 -11.85 6.40 7.09
N PHE A 347 -11.94 7.59 7.66
CA PHE A 347 -11.34 8.79 7.09
C PHE A 347 -9.86 8.82 7.46
N SER A 348 -8.99 9.16 6.50
CA SER A 348 -7.58 9.45 6.75
C SER A 348 -7.06 10.53 5.81
N HIS A 349 -6.01 11.23 6.22
CA HIS A 349 -5.12 11.85 5.26
C HIS A 349 -4.29 10.76 4.56
N CYS A 350 -4.07 10.96 3.28
CA CYS A 350 -3.24 10.10 2.45
C CYS A 350 -2.02 10.89 1.98
N PHE A 351 -0.84 10.29 2.10
CA PHE A 351 0.43 10.93 1.76
C PHE A 351 1.15 10.12 0.70
N ARG A 352 1.44 10.74 -0.46
CA ARG A 352 2.13 10.08 -1.57
C ARG A 352 3.21 11.00 -2.13
N THR A 353 4.40 10.46 -2.35
CA THR A 353 5.53 11.23 -2.93
C THR A 353 5.28 11.60 -4.39
N GLU A 354 4.34 10.93 -5.06
CA GLU A 354 4.04 11.10 -6.50
C GLU A 354 5.31 11.02 -7.37
N ALA A 355 6.26 10.17 -6.97
CA ALA A 355 7.52 9.96 -7.67
C ALA A 355 7.26 9.42 -9.08
N GLY A 356 7.87 10.06 -10.08
CA GLY A 356 7.73 9.68 -11.49
C GLY A 356 6.47 10.20 -12.19
N ALA A 357 5.50 10.81 -11.47
CA ALA A 357 4.32 11.38 -12.10
C ALA A 357 4.63 12.76 -12.75
N ALA A 358 4.76 12.79 -14.07
CA ALA A 358 4.97 14.00 -14.86
C ALA A 358 3.83 14.15 -15.89
N GLY A 359 3.40 15.41 -16.16
CA GLY A 359 2.45 15.74 -17.21
C GLY A 359 1.40 16.78 -16.85
N SER A 360 0.68 17.31 -17.84
CA SER A 360 -0.38 18.33 -17.70
C SER A 360 -1.58 17.83 -16.89
N ALA A 361 -1.83 16.52 -16.83
CA ALA A 361 -2.88 15.89 -16.02
C ALA A 361 -2.68 16.01 -14.51
N THR A 362 -1.57 16.64 -14.06
CA THR A 362 -1.24 16.81 -12.63
C THR A 362 -1.56 18.21 -12.10
N ARG A 363 -2.18 19.10 -12.90
CA ARG A 363 -2.51 20.47 -12.47
C ARG A 363 -3.68 20.46 -11.46
N GLY A 364 -3.64 21.41 -10.54
CA GLY A 364 -4.70 21.62 -9.55
C GLY A 364 -4.78 20.51 -8.50
N LEU A 365 -6.01 20.06 -8.23
CA LEU A 365 -6.29 19.11 -7.15
C LEU A 365 -6.12 17.63 -7.55
N TYR A 366 -5.86 17.32 -8.82
CA TYR A 366 -5.90 15.92 -9.31
C TYR A 366 -4.79 15.04 -8.72
N ARG A 367 -3.59 15.60 -8.46
CA ARG A 367 -2.45 14.93 -7.85
C ARG A 367 -1.79 15.81 -6.79
N LEU A 368 -1.99 15.45 -5.55
CA LEU A 368 -1.47 16.12 -4.36
C LEU A 368 -0.59 15.19 -3.54
N HIS A 369 0.40 15.73 -2.85
CA HIS A 369 1.24 14.99 -1.90
C HIS A 369 0.48 14.60 -0.63
N GLN A 370 -0.53 15.40 -0.26
CA GLN A 370 -1.43 15.13 0.86
C GLN A 370 -2.87 15.37 0.41
N PHE A 371 -3.77 14.44 0.73
CA PHE A 371 -5.19 14.56 0.42
C PHE A 371 -6.04 13.72 1.39
N SER A 372 -7.31 14.09 1.49
CA SER A 372 -8.30 13.38 2.32
C SER A 372 -9.01 12.27 1.55
N LYS A 373 -9.20 11.12 2.20
CA LYS A 373 -9.88 9.96 1.62
C LYS A 373 -10.72 9.23 2.68
N VAL A 374 -11.92 8.80 2.29
CA VAL A 374 -12.71 7.83 3.06
C VAL A 374 -12.57 6.47 2.40
N GLU A 375 -12.15 5.48 3.17
CA GLU A 375 -11.83 4.13 2.72
C GLU A 375 -12.70 3.10 3.42
N MET A 376 -13.19 2.13 2.65
CA MET A 376 -13.84 0.92 3.13
C MET A 376 -12.84 -0.24 3.13
N PHE A 377 -12.85 -1.07 4.16
CA PHE A 377 -12.01 -2.26 4.27
C PHE A 377 -12.82 -3.43 4.81
N VAL A 378 -12.68 -4.58 4.17
CA VAL A 378 -13.43 -5.78 4.53
C VAL A 378 -12.47 -6.95 4.76
N ILE A 379 -12.72 -7.70 5.84
CA ILE A 379 -12.08 -8.98 6.12
C ILE A 379 -13.16 -10.05 5.97
N ALA A 380 -12.91 -11.06 5.14
CA ALA A 380 -13.91 -12.05 4.73
C ALA A 380 -13.35 -13.47 4.68
N THR A 381 -14.24 -14.47 4.54
CA THR A 381 -13.80 -15.80 4.12
C THR A 381 -13.51 -15.82 2.62
N PRO A 382 -12.72 -16.78 2.10
CA PRO A 382 -12.49 -16.92 0.67
C PRO A 382 -13.78 -17.01 -0.15
N GLU A 383 -14.79 -17.69 0.39
CA GLU A 383 -16.07 -17.94 -0.27
C GLU A 383 -16.93 -16.68 -0.40
N GLN A 384 -16.71 -15.67 0.47
CA GLN A 384 -17.46 -14.41 0.47
C GLN A 384 -16.83 -13.34 -0.41
N SER A 385 -15.54 -13.45 -0.73
CA SER A 385 -14.75 -12.31 -1.22
C SER A 385 -15.21 -11.74 -2.57
N ASP A 386 -15.62 -12.57 -3.53
CA ASP A 386 -16.04 -12.08 -4.84
C ASP A 386 -17.38 -11.33 -4.76
N ALA A 387 -18.36 -11.87 -3.99
CA ALA A 387 -19.63 -11.20 -3.77
C ALA A 387 -19.46 -9.86 -3.00
N LEU A 388 -18.55 -9.81 -2.04
CA LEU A 388 -18.23 -8.59 -1.30
C LEU A 388 -17.49 -7.56 -2.17
N HIS A 389 -16.70 -7.99 -3.16
CA HIS A 389 -16.09 -7.10 -4.13
C HIS A 389 -17.13 -6.40 -5.01
N ASP A 390 -18.12 -7.16 -5.49
CA ASP A 390 -19.26 -6.59 -6.22
C ASP A 390 -20.10 -5.66 -5.31
N GLU A 391 -20.37 -6.04 -4.05
CA GLU A 391 -21.07 -5.18 -3.07
C GLU A 391 -20.36 -3.84 -2.84
N LEU A 392 -19.03 -3.85 -2.66
CA LEU A 392 -18.24 -2.63 -2.49
C LEU A 392 -18.40 -1.70 -3.69
N THR A 393 -18.27 -2.25 -4.89
CA THR A 393 -18.43 -1.50 -6.14
C THR A 393 -19.87 -0.98 -6.33
N GLU A 394 -20.89 -1.72 -5.89
CA GLU A 394 -22.27 -1.25 -5.90
C GLU A 394 -22.48 -0.08 -4.93
N ILE A 395 -21.90 -0.11 -3.74
CA ILE A 395 -21.95 0.99 -2.78
C ILE A 395 -21.35 2.26 -3.39
N GLU A 396 -20.17 2.17 -4.02
CA GLU A 396 -19.54 3.29 -4.72
C GLU A 396 -20.44 3.86 -5.82
N GLN A 397 -21.02 2.98 -6.66
CA GLN A 397 -21.94 3.40 -7.73
C GLN A 397 -23.20 4.11 -7.18
N GLU A 398 -23.81 3.58 -6.10
CA GLU A 398 -24.93 4.22 -5.44
C GLU A 398 -24.56 5.64 -4.95
N MET A 399 -23.43 5.78 -4.28
CA MET A 399 -22.95 7.05 -3.75
C MET A 399 -22.76 8.09 -4.87
N TYR A 400 -22.12 7.72 -5.97
CA TYR A 400 -21.83 8.66 -7.06
C TYR A 400 -23.08 8.94 -7.93
N THR A 401 -23.99 7.97 -8.04
CA THR A 401 -25.31 8.20 -8.67
C THR A 401 -26.12 9.21 -7.85
N GLU A 402 -26.11 9.12 -6.52
CA GLU A 402 -26.81 10.05 -5.64
C GLU A 402 -26.28 11.49 -5.77
N LEU A 403 -24.96 11.64 -6.00
CA LEU A 403 -24.36 12.96 -6.29
C LEU A 403 -24.68 13.47 -7.69
N GLY A 404 -25.29 12.65 -8.56
CA GLY A 404 -25.64 13.03 -9.93
C GLY A 404 -24.46 13.03 -10.91
N PHE A 405 -23.43 12.22 -10.64
CA PHE A 405 -22.28 12.11 -11.52
C PHE A 405 -22.58 11.25 -12.76
N HIS A 406 -21.88 11.55 -13.84
CA HIS A 406 -21.72 10.66 -14.97
C HIS A 406 -20.37 9.94 -14.86
N PHE A 407 -20.38 8.62 -14.86
CA PHE A 407 -19.18 7.80 -14.63
C PHE A 407 -19.20 6.46 -15.35
N LYS A 408 -18.02 5.87 -15.46
CA LYS A 408 -17.80 4.52 -15.98
C LYS A 408 -17.26 3.63 -14.87
N VAL A 409 -17.65 2.35 -14.89
CA VAL A 409 -17.09 1.28 -14.07
C VAL A 409 -16.25 0.39 -14.98
N LEU A 410 -14.99 0.26 -14.68
CA LEU A 410 -14.00 -0.46 -15.46
C LEU A 410 -13.50 -1.70 -14.69
N ASP A 411 -13.37 -2.83 -15.40
CA ASP A 411 -12.61 -3.99 -14.91
C ASP A 411 -11.16 -3.81 -15.38
N MET A 412 -10.27 -3.56 -14.44
CA MET A 412 -8.91 -3.13 -14.74
C MET A 412 -8.06 -4.27 -15.26
N SER A 413 -7.11 -3.93 -16.13
CA SER A 413 -6.18 -4.87 -16.74
C SER A 413 -5.06 -5.30 -15.78
N SER A 414 -4.38 -6.39 -16.12
CA SER A 414 -3.39 -7.04 -15.27
C SER A 414 -2.22 -6.14 -14.86
N GLN A 415 -1.78 -5.22 -15.73
CA GLN A 415 -0.65 -4.34 -15.42
C GLN A 415 -1.03 -3.17 -14.50
N ASP A 416 -2.33 -2.92 -14.31
CA ASP A 416 -2.83 -1.84 -13.45
C ASP A 416 -3.35 -2.34 -12.08
N LEU A 417 -3.23 -3.63 -11.78
CA LEU A 417 -3.72 -4.19 -10.51
C LEU A 417 -2.88 -3.76 -9.28
N GLY A 418 -1.61 -3.41 -9.47
CA GLY A 418 -0.66 -3.34 -8.35
C GLY A 418 -0.35 -4.74 -7.79
N ALA A 419 0.56 -4.87 -6.83
CA ALA A 419 0.99 -6.19 -6.34
C ALA A 419 -0.10 -6.96 -5.54
N PRO A 420 -0.89 -6.34 -4.66
CA PRO A 420 -1.83 -7.08 -3.79
C PRO A 420 -3.14 -7.47 -4.45
N ALA A 421 -3.64 -6.71 -5.44
CA ALA A 421 -4.98 -6.95 -5.99
C ALA A 421 -5.03 -8.21 -6.88
N TYR A 422 -5.98 -9.10 -6.62
CA TYR A 422 -6.36 -10.22 -7.47
C TYR A 422 -7.25 -9.78 -8.62
N ARG A 423 -8.17 -8.82 -8.34
CA ARG A 423 -9.03 -8.13 -9.29
C ARG A 423 -9.30 -6.72 -8.78
N LYS A 424 -9.43 -5.75 -9.69
CA LYS A 424 -9.68 -4.35 -9.34
C LYS A 424 -10.74 -3.77 -10.28
N PHE A 425 -11.69 -3.03 -9.72
CA PHE A 425 -12.63 -2.20 -10.47
C PHE A 425 -12.35 -0.74 -10.16
N ASP A 426 -12.22 0.08 -11.21
CA ASP A 426 -12.09 1.52 -11.06
C ASP A 426 -13.37 2.22 -11.50
N ILE A 427 -13.69 3.33 -10.84
CA ILE A 427 -14.76 4.22 -11.25
C ILE A 427 -14.14 5.52 -11.71
N GLU A 428 -14.42 5.87 -12.97
CA GLU A 428 -13.95 7.09 -13.59
C GLU A 428 -15.12 8.03 -13.88
N ALA A 429 -15.09 9.25 -13.32
CA ALA A 429 -16.10 10.28 -13.61
C ALA A 429 -15.66 11.17 -14.77
N TRP A 430 -16.66 11.65 -15.53
CA TRP A 430 -16.44 12.62 -16.57
C TRP A 430 -15.99 13.97 -15.99
N MET A 431 -14.91 14.54 -16.51
CA MET A 431 -14.35 15.83 -16.13
C MET A 431 -14.38 16.76 -17.36
N PRO A 432 -15.40 17.62 -17.48
CA PRO A 432 -15.67 18.40 -18.69
C PRO A 432 -14.51 19.28 -19.16
N ALA A 433 -13.84 19.97 -18.24
CA ALA A 433 -12.73 20.85 -18.60
C ALA A 433 -11.46 20.08 -18.98
N LEU A 434 -11.28 18.86 -18.47
CA LEU A 434 -10.20 17.98 -18.89
C LEU A 434 -10.55 17.22 -20.19
N GLY A 435 -11.82 17.21 -20.60
CA GLY A 435 -12.30 16.51 -21.79
C GLY A 435 -12.11 14.99 -21.74
N ARG A 436 -12.02 14.40 -20.53
CA ARG A 436 -11.78 12.97 -20.32
C ARG A 436 -12.40 12.48 -19.02
N TYR A 437 -12.48 11.16 -18.88
CA TYR A 437 -12.77 10.53 -17.61
C TYR A 437 -11.53 10.56 -16.71
N GLY A 438 -11.76 10.62 -15.40
CA GLY A 438 -10.70 10.55 -14.39
C GLY A 438 -11.14 9.67 -13.23
N GLU A 439 -10.24 8.82 -12.77
CA GLU A 439 -10.46 7.92 -11.65
C GLU A 439 -10.86 8.70 -10.39
N ILE A 440 -12.02 8.38 -9.81
CA ILE A 440 -12.50 8.94 -8.54
C ILE A 440 -12.58 7.88 -7.44
N SER A 441 -12.54 6.60 -7.81
CA SER A 441 -12.63 5.48 -6.87
C SER A 441 -12.02 4.23 -7.46
N SER A 442 -11.61 3.30 -6.57
CA SER A 442 -11.21 1.95 -6.92
C SER A 442 -11.61 0.97 -5.83
N ALA A 443 -12.02 -0.24 -6.24
CA ALA A 443 -12.30 -1.37 -5.37
C ALA A 443 -11.41 -2.56 -5.72
N SER A 444 -10.73 -3.14 -4.74
CA SER A 444 -9.80 -4.26 -4.93
C SER A 444 -10.15 -5.45 -4.06
N ASN A 445 -10.18 -6.64 -4.66
CA ASN A 445 -10.13 -7.91 -3.95
C ASN A 445 -8.66 -8.35 -3.89
N CYS A 446 -8.08 -8.39 -2.70
CA CYS A 446 -6.69 -8.79 -2.47
C CYS A 446 -6.54 -10.26 -2.09
N THR A 447 -7.62 -11.03 -2.06
CA THR A 447 -7.64 -12.41 -1.58
C THR A 447 -6.84 -12.56 -0.28
N ASP A 448 -5.98 -13.56 -0.16
CA ASP A 448 -5.19 -13.79 1.05
C ASP A 448 -3.79 -13.12 1.02
N TYR A 449 -3.47 -12.32 0.00
CA TYR A 449 -2.15 -11.71 -0.16
C TYR A 449 -1.72 -10.88 1.06
N GLN A 450 -2.58 -9.98 1.51
CA GLN A 450 -2.31 -9.15 2.68
C GLN A 450 -2.45 -9.98 3.97
N ALA A 451 -3.45 -10.85 4.06
CA ALA A 451 -3.68 -11.70 5.22
C ALA A 451 -2.49 -12.64 5.51
N ARG A 452 -1.82 -13.17 4.48
CA ARG A 452 -0.59 -13.97 4.62
C ARG A 452 0.56 -13.14 5.20
N ARG A 453 0.67 -11.87 4.85
CA ARG A 453 1.73 -10.96 5.31
C ARG A 453 1.43 -10.38 6.70
N LEU A 454 0.18 -10.03 6.94
CA LEU A 454 -0.32 -9.53 8.23
C LEU A 454 -0.58 -10.67 9.25
N ASN A 455 -0.49 -11.94 8.82
CA ASN A 455 -0.78 -13.14 9.62
C ASN A 455 -2.20 -13.14 10.20
N ILE A 456 -3.19 -12.71 9.41
CA ILE A 456 -4.60 -12.72 9.80
C ILE A 456 -5.22 -14.04 9.35
N LYS A 457 -5.77 -14.78 10.29
CA LYS A 457 -6.38 -16.08 10.03
C LYS A 457 -7.79 -16.15 10.62
N PHE A 458 -8.56 -17.08 10.13
CA PHE A 458 -9.81 -17.43 10.77
C PHE A 458 -9.84 -18.92 11.13
N ARG A 459 -10.65 -19.22 12.12
CA ARG A 459 -10.93 -20.59 12.53
C ARG A 459 -12.24 -21.03 11.90
N PRO A 460 -12.19 -21.95 10.90
CA PRO A 460 -13.40 -22.52 10.32
C PRO A 460 -14.23 -23.24 11.39
N GLU A 461 -15.53 -23.29 11.17
CA GLU A 461 -16.43 -24.07 12.03
C GLU A 461 -16.05 -25.54 12.04
N ALA A 462 -16.33 -26.20 13.15
CA ALA A 462 -16.03 -27.61 13.28
C ALA A 462 -16.93 -28.45 12.38
N VAL A 463 -16.34 -29.37 11.63
CA VAL A 463 -17.07 -30.36 10.83
C VAL A 463 -17.07 -31.69 11.59
N ASP A 464 -18.25 -32.28 11.81
CA ASP A 464 -18.42 -33.53 12.59
C ASP A 464 -17.74 -33.48 13.98
N GLY A 465 -17.79 -32.30 14.64
CA GLY A 465 -17.18 -32.08 15.94
C GLY A 465 -15.64 -31.97 15.91
N LYS A 466 -15.00 -32.04 14.75
CA LYS A 466 -13.55 -31.94 14.59
C LYS A 466 -13.16 -30.50 14.21
N LYS A 467 -12.20 -29.93 14.97
CA LYS A 467 -11.61 -28.64 14.67
C LYS A 467 -10.94 -28.67 13.29
N GLN A 468 -11.23 -27.66 12.48
CA GLN A 468 -10.58 -27.47 11.18
C GLN A 468 -9.25 -26.72 11.34
N PRO A 469 -8.29 -26.90 10.40
CA PRO A 469 -7.09 -26.10 10.36
C PRO A 469 -7.41 -24.61 10.13
N LEU A 470 -6.55 -23.73 10.64
CA LEU A 470 -6.68 -22.29 10.40
C LEU A 470 -6.48 -21.99 8.91
N LYS A 471 -7.30 -21.10 8.37
CA LYS A 471 -7.19 -20.56 7.01
C LYS A 471 -6.87 -19.05 7.08
N HIS A 472 -6.21 -18.51 6.06
CA HIS A 472 -6.08 -17.06 5.92
C HIS A 472 -7.42 -16.48 5.48
N VAL A 473 -7.73 -15.28 5.99
CA VAL A 473 -8.86 -14.49 5.53
C VAL A 473 -8.55 -13.89 4.15
N HIS A 474 -9.58 -13.43 3.45
CA HIS A 474 -9.45 -12.53 2.32
C HIS A 474 -9.63 -11.09 2.77
N THR A 475 -8.91 -10.16 2.16
CA THR A 475 -9.03 -8.72 2.40
C THR A 475 -9.51 -8.01 1.15
N LEU A 476 -10.38 -7.01 1.32
CA LEU A 476 -10.87 -6.16 0.25
C LEU A 476 -10.80 -4.71 0.71
N ASN A 477 -10.53 -3.81 -0.21
CA ASN A 477 -10.56 -2.38 0.03
C ASN A 477 -11.34 -1.66 -1.07
N ALA A 478 -11.95 -0.52 -0.75
CA ALA A 478 -12.62 0.32 -1.72
C ALA A 478 -12.66 1.77 -1.26
N THR A 479 -12.49 2.69 -2.20
CA THR A 479 -12.51 4.12 -1.93
C THR A 479 -13.94 4.66 -1.95
N ALA A 480 -14.50 4.97 -0.79
CA ALA A 480 -15.81 5.62 -0.72
C ALA A 480 -15.77 7.09 -1.21
N CYS A 481 -14.67 7.81 -0.95
CA CYS A 481 -14.54 9.21 -1.37
C CYS A 481 -13.06 9.62 -1.44
N ALA A 482 -12.52 9.83 -2.64
CA ALA A 482 -11.25 10.52 -2.86
C ALA A 482 -11.55 12.03 -2.96
N VAL A 483 -11.51 12.74 -1.84
CA VAL A 483 -12.09 14.09 -1.68
C VAL A 483 -11.64 15.09 -2.75
N PRO A 484 -10.35 15.26 -3.09
CA PRO A 484 -9.95 16.24 -4.09
C PRO A 484 -10.53 15.96 -5.48
N ARG A 485 -10.58 14.69 -5.89
CA ARG A 485 -11.14 14.31 -7.19
C ARG A 485 -12.65 14.46 -7.23
N MET A 486 -13.34 14.24 -6.09
CA MET A 486 -14.75 14.54 -5.95
C MET A 486 -15.03 16.04 -6.04
N ILE A 487 -14.17 16.89 -5.44
CA ILE A 487 -14.25 18.34 -5.58
C ILE A 487 -14.11 18.74 -7.04
N ILE A 488 -13.13 18.20 -7.77
CA ILE A 488 -12.97 18.44 -9.22
C ILE A 488 -14.27 18.10 -9.96
N THR A 489 -14.78 16.90 -9.73
CA THR A 489 -15.98 16.39 -10.40
C THR A 489 -17.20 17.28 -10.11
N ILE A 490 -17.37 17.74 -8.87
CA ILE A 490 -18.45 18.65 -8.49
C ILE A 490 -18.29 19.99 -9.19
N LEU A 491 -17.14 20.65 -9.07
CA LEU A 491 -16.92 21.97 -9.62
C LEU A 491 -17.10 21.99 -11.15
N GLU A 492 -16.53 21.00 -11.84
CA GLU A 492 -16.57 20.96 -13.30
C GLU A 492 -17.93 20.54 -13.86
N ASN A 493 -18.68 19.66 -13.19
CA ASN A 493 -19.99 19.20 -13.68
C ASN A 493 -21.16 20.06 -13.23
N PHE A 494 -21.05 20.80 -12.10
CA PHE A 494 -22.18 21.58 -11.57
C PHE A 494 -21.98 23.10 -11.71
N GLN A 495 -21.02 23.52 -12.54
CA GLN A 495 -20.79 24.92 -12.86
C GLN A 495 -21.94 25.52 -13.70
N ASN A 496 -22.20 26.80 -13.52
CA ASN A 496 -23.19 27.59 -14.25
C ASN A 496 -22.50 28.72 -15.04
N GLU A 497 -23.18 29.24 -16.05
CA GLU A 497 -22.68 30.31 -16.91
C GLU A 497 -22.35 31.59 -16.12
N ASP A 498 -23.10 31.88 -15.03
CA ASP A 498 -22.85 33.00 -14.12
C ASP A 498 -21.60 32.82 -13.22
N GLY A 499 -20.90 31.73 -13.37
CA GLY A 499 -19.69 31.37 -12.60
C GLY A 499 -19.96 30.77 -11.24
N SER A 500 -21.21 30.58 -10.87
CA SER A 500 -21.58 29.81 -9.66
C SER A 500 -21.48 28.32 -9.87
N VAL A 501 -21.53 27.56 -8.78
CA VAL A 501 -21.56 26.09 -8.80
C VAL A 501 -22.69 25.59 -7.90
N ASP A 502 -23.56 24.74 -8.43
CA ASP A 502 -24.61 24.11 -7.64
C ASP A 502 -24.04 23.05 -6.72
N VAL A 503 -24.47 23.03 -5.47
CA VAL A 503 -24.07 22.00 -4.50
C VAL A 503 -25.00 20.81 -4.67
N PRO A 504 -24.50 19.59 -4.94
CA PRO A 504 -25.32 18.38 -4.99
C PRO A 504 -26.20 18.24 -3.75
N ALA A 505 -27.49 17.91 -3.95
CA ALA A 505 -28.49 17.88 -2.88
C ALA A 505 -28.06 17.07 -1.64
N PRO A 506 -27.41 15.88 -1.79
CA PRO A 506 -26.95 15.09 -0.63
C PRO A 506 -25.90 15.79 0.23
N LEU A 507 -25.16 16.75 -0.31
CA LEU A 507 -24.11 17.50 0.41
C LEU A 507 -24.63 18.74 1.12
N GLN A 508 -25.79 19.28 0.69
CA GLN A 508 -26.34 20.53 1.24
C GLN A 508 -26.54 20.52 2.77
N PRO A 509 -27.02 19.43 3.40
CA PRO A 509 -27.13 19.35 4.86
C PRO A 509 -25.77 19.48 5.57
N PHE A 510 -24.71 18.95 4.95
CA PHE A 510 -23.34 19.01 5.48
C PHE A 510 -22.63 20.34 5.16
N MET A 511 -23.19 21.14 4.26
CA MET A 511 -22.76 22.50 3.90
C MET A 511 -23.57 23.60 4.63
N GLY A 512 -24.29 23.24 5.70
CA GLY A 512 -25.14 24.19 6.43
C GLY A 512 -26.35 24.70 5.63
N GLY A 513 -26.84 23.91 4.66
CA GLY A 513 -27.96 24.25 3.78
C GLY A 513 -27.58 25.09 2.56
N VAL A 514 -26.31 25.33 2.30
CA VAL A 514 -25.84 26.03 1.09
C VAL A 514 -26.18 25.19 -0.13
N THR A 515 -26.95 25.77 -1.06
CA THR A 515 -27.37 25.13 -2.31
C THR A 515 -26.52 25.54 -3.51
N LYS A 516 -25.84 26.67 -3.43
CA LYS A 516 -25.04 27.24 -4.52
C LYS A 516 -23.83 27.97 -3.97
N LEU A 517 -22.67 27.75 -4.59
CA LEU A 517 -21.43 28.49 -4.34
C LEU A 517 -21.39 29.68 -5.32
N THR A 518 -21.23 30.88 -4.80
CA THR A 518 -21.25 32.10 -5.59
C THR A 518 -19.99 32.94 -5.40
N PRO A 519 -19.57 33.75 -6.41
CA PRO A 519 -18.40 34.61 -6.31
C PRO A 519 -18.54 35.75 -5.27
N GLU A 520 -19.76 36.13 -4.91
CA GLU A 520 -20.05 37.30 -4.05
C GLU A 520 -19.46 37.22 -2.63
N VAL A 521 -19.13 35.99 -2.16
CA VAL A 521 -18.56 35.80 -0.82
C VAL A 521 -17.06 36.19 -0.77
N VAL A 522 -16.41 36.37 -1.92
CA VAL A 522 -14.96 36.58 -2.03
C VAL A 522 -14.58 38.04 -2.13
N ASP A 523 -15.41 38.89 -2.76
CA ASP A 523 -15.05 40.30 -3.05
C ASP A 523 -15.08 41.20 -1.82
N ALA A 524 -15.80 40.87 -0.75
CA ALA A 524 -15.85 41.67 0.48
C ALA A 524 -14.49 41.77 1.24
N LYS A 525 -13.47 40.98 0.87
CA LYS A 525 -12.14 41.03 1.51
C LYS A 525 -11.04 41.69 0.69
N LYS A 526 -11.27 41.98 -0.61
CA LYS A 526 -10.27 42.65 -1.45
C LYS A 526 -10.35 44.20 -1.39
N GLU A 527 -11.46 44.74 -0.93
CA GLU A 527 -11.62 46.21 -0.80
C GLU A 527 -11.11 46.78 0.53
N GLY A 528 -10.55 45.98 1.40
CA GLY A 528 -10.03 46.39 2.71
C GLY A 528 -8.50 46.42 2.83
N LYS A 529 -7.76 46.61 1.71
CA LYS A 529 -6.32 46.87 1.74
C LYS A 529 -5.95 48.15 1.09
#